data_4a50ec66839f113024c7b3e0646cc47a
#
_entry.id   4a50ec66839f113024c7b3e0646cc47a
#
_cell.length_a   1.000
_cell.length_b   1.000
_cell.length_c   1.000
_cell.angle_alpha   90.00
_cell.angle_beta   90.00
_cell.angle_gamma   90.00
#
_symmetry.space_group_name_H-M   'P 1'
#
loop_
_entity.id
_entity.type
_entity.pdbx_description
1 polymer ?
#
loop_
_entity_poly.entity_id
_entity_poly.type
_entity_poly.pdbx_seq_one_letter_code
_entity_poly.pdbx_strand_id
1 'polypeptide(L)'
;MREQMAVVWDLDGVIVDSAEAHNESWVVMAQHYGVPYDPDNDFVRIFGRHNNDIISSMWDVTDQARIDEMADVKESSFREAAARLKPLPGVVALMKALREAGWKQAIGSSAPILNIDALLDATGLREYMDAISSGDDVTEGKPNPQVFLIAFERLGVDPRNGVVIEDAPAGVLGGKRASAAVLGITTTQTEETLREAGADRVVRSLEEITVTDLEALVQANREPVGR
;
A
#
# COMPACT_ATOMS: atom_id res chain seq x y z
N MET A 1 12.72 -29.54 1.06
CA MET A 1 11.65 -28.79 0.38
C MET A 1 12.12 -27.35 0.33
N ARG A 2 11.95 -26.63 -0.79
CA ARG A 2 12.20 -25.17 -0.81
C ARG A 2 11.19 -24.52 0.14
N GLU A 3 11.65 -23.60 0.99
CA GLU A 3 10.75 -22.83 1.84
C GLU A 3 9.86 -21.96 0.97
N GLN A 4 8.58 -21.84 1.35
CA GLN A 4 7.61 -21.03 0.64
C GLN A 4 8.01 -19.55 0.74
N MET A 5 8.08 -18.86 -0.40
CA MET A 5 8.34 -17.43 -0.48
C MET A 5 7.05 -16.66 -0.78
N ALA A 6 7.01 -15.39 -0.36
CA ALA A 6 5.86 -14.53 -0.59
C ALA A 6 6.24 -13.07 -0.89
N VAL A 7 5.35 -12.39 -1.59
CA VAL A 7 5.35 -10.92 -1.70
C VAL A 7 4.10 -10.35 -1.06
N VAL A 8 4.27 -9.32 -0.25
CA VAL A 8 3.18 -8.48 0.25
C VAL A 8 3.30 -7.12 -0.44
N TRP A 9 2.26 -6.79 -1.18
CA TRP A 9 2.16 -5.56 -1.96
C TRP A 9 1.46 -4.48 -1.14
N ASP A 10 2.04 -3.30 -1.02
CA ASP A 10 1.20 -2.14 -0.79
C ASP A 10 0.34 -1.85 -2.03
N LEU A 11 -0.68 -1.02 -1.89
CA LEU A 11 -1.65 -0.76 -2.95
C LEU A 11 -1.40 0.57 -3.64
N ASP A 12 -1.51 1.66 -2.88
CA ASP A 12 -1.45 3.03 -3.36
C ASP A 12 0.00 3.44 -3.62
N GLY A 13 0.31 3.87 -4.84
CA GLY A 13 1.69 4.17 -5.23
C GLY A 13 2.56 2.95 -5.57
N VAL A 14 2.07 1.73 -5.36
CA VAL A 14 2.77 0.48 -5.70
C VAL A 14 2.06 -0.29 -6.81
N ILE A 15 0.79 -0.62 -6.63
CA ILE A 15 -0.01 -1.31 -7.65
C ILE A 15 -0.65 -0.31 -8.61
N VAL A 16 -1.17 0.79 -8.08
CA VAL A 16 -1.82 1.87 -8.84
C VAL A 16 -1.31 3.23 -8.37
N ASP A 17 -1.30 4.22 -9.27
CA ASP A 17 -1.19 5.63 -8.87
C ASP A 17 -2.60 6.16 -8.59
N SER A 18 -2.95 6.24 -7.32
CA SER A 18 -4.27 6.63 -6.84
C SER A 18 -4.36 8.08 -6.34
N ALA A 19 -3.25 8.84 -6.41
CA ALA A 19 -3.20 10.18 -5.84
C ALA A 19 -4.27 11.12 -6.40
N GLU A 20 -4.46 11.14 -7.73
CA GLU A 20 -5.50 11.93 -8.38
C GLU A 20 -6.91 11.51 -7.96
N ALA A 21 -7.18 10.20 -7.90
CA ALA A 21 -8.47 9.67 -7.47
C ALA A 21 -8.79 10.03 -6.00
N HIS A 22 -7.79 10.01 -5.12
CA HIS A 22 -7.95 10.49 -3.76
C HIS A 22 -8.25 12.00 -3.71
N ASN A 23 -7.53 12.81 -4.49
CA ASN A 23 -7.77 14.25 -4.55
C ASN A 23 -9.18 14.57 -5.07
N GLU A 24 -9.61 13.93 -6.17
CA GLU A 24 -10.97 14.05 -6.71
C GLU A 24 -12.03 13.69 -5.65
N SER A 25 -11.81 12.62 -4.87
CA SER A 25 -12.76 12.19 -3.85
C SER A 25 -12.90 13.20 -2.69
N TRP A 26 -11.82 13.89 -2.33
CA TRP A 26 -11.88 15.01 -1.38
C TRP A 26 -12.64 16.20 -1.93
N VAL A 27 -12.48 16.54 -3.21
CA VAL A 27 -13.27 17.59 -3.88
C VAL A 27 -14.75 17.26 -3.82
N VAL A 28 -15.14 16.04 -4.17
CA VAL A 28 -16.55 15.61 -4.15
C VAL A 28 -17.14 15.69 -2.74
N MET A 29 -16.42 15.19 -1.75
CA MET A 29 -16.85 15.25 -0.34
C MET A 29 -17.00 16.71 0.12
N ALA A 30 -16.02 17.57 -0.14
CA ALA A 30 -16.04 18.96 0.25
C ALA A 30 -17.22 19.72 -0.41
N GLN A 31 -17.49 19.48 -1.68
CA GLN A 31 -18.65 20.04 -2.38
C GLN A 31 -19.98 19.56 -1.79
N HIS A 32 -20.07 18.26 -1.48
CA HIS A 32 -21.28 17.67 -0.88
C HIS A 32 -21.66 18.32 0.46
N TYR A 33 -20.66 18.63 1.29
CA TYR A 33 -20.86 19.23 2.61
C TYR A 33 -20.75 20.77 2.64
N GLY A 34 -20.40 21.38 1.50
CA GLY A 34 -20.23 22.83 1.40
C GLY A 34 -19.06 23.36 2.23
N VAL A 35 -18.01 22.57 2.41
CA VAL A 35 -16.78 22.96 3.12
C VAL A 35 -15.67 23.37 2.15
N PRO A 36 -14.78 24.30 2.52
CA PRO A 36 -13.70 24.74 1.65
C PRO A 36 -12.65 23.63 1.45
N TYR A 37 -12.19 23.45 0.22
CA TYR A 37 -11.08 22.56 -0.12
C TYR A 37 -10.39 23.08 -1.40
N ASP A 38 -9.08 23.24 -1.33
CA ASP A 38 -8.22 23.62 -2.46
C ASP A 38 -7.40 22.40 -2.91
N PRO A 39 -7.78 21.74 -4.04
CA PRO A 39 -7.12 20.52 -4.49
C PRO A 39 -5.62 20.69 -4.80
N ASP A 40 -5.18 21.90 -5.13
CA ASP A 40 -3.78 22.16 -5.48
C ASP A 40 -2.89 22.37 -4.23
N ASN A 41 -3.45 22.92 -3.17
CA ASN A 41 -2.68 23.28 -1.96
C ASN A 41 -2.96 22.37 -0.76
N ASP A 42 -4.21 21.91 -0.59
CA ASP A 42 -4.58 21.14 0.59
C ASP A 42 -4.19 19.68 0.45
N PHE A 43 -4.30 19.10 -0.76
CA PHE A 43 -4.02 17.68 -0.97
C PHE A 43 -2.60 17.29 -0.53
N VAL A 44 -1.61 18.09 -0.86
CA VAL A 44 -0.20 17.83 -0.48
C VAL A 44 -0.01 17.75 1.04
N ARG A 45 -0.83 18.49 1.80
CA ARG A 45 -0.75 18.53 3.28
C ARG A 45 -1.43 17.35 3.95
N ILE A 46 -2.42 16.75 3.29
CA ILE A 46 -3.27 15.69 3.86
C ILE A 46 -2.92 14.31 3.32
N PHE A 47 -2.21 14.21 2.19
CA PHE A 47 -1.89 12.93 1.56
C PHE A 47 -1.17 11.99 2.53
N GLY A 48 -1.65 10.74 2.60
CA GLY A 48 -1.12 9.71 3.50
C GLY A 48 -1.60 9.77 4.95
N ARG A 49 -2.47 10.74 5.33
CA ARG A 49 -3.08 10.81 6.65
C ARG A 49 -4.42 10.05 6.69
N HIS A 50 -4.87 9.69 7.90
CA HIS A 50 -6.19 9.09 8.08
C HIS A 50 -7.32 10.09 7.86
N ASN A 51 -8.42 9.65 7.22
CA ASN A 51 -9.56 10.50 6.92
C ASN A 51 -10.11 11.23 8.15
N ASN A 52 -10.26 10.52 9.27
CA ASN A 52 -10.80 11.09 10.50
C ASN A 52 -9.95 12.26 11.00
N ASP A 53 -8.63 12.11 10.97
CA ASP A 53 -7.69 13.17 11.38
C ASP A 53 -7.73 14.36 10.43
N ILE A 54 -7.90 14.09 9.12
CA ILE A 54 -8.03 15.13 8.09
C ILE A 54 -9.31 15.91 8.33
N ILE A 55 -10.45 15.21 8.39
CA ILE A 55 -11.78 15.82 8.55
C ILE A 55 -11.84 16.65 9.82
N SER A 56 -11.38 16.09 10.95
CA SER A 56 -11.37 16.77 12.22
C SER A 56 -10.50 18.02 12.21
N SER A 57 -9.24 17.90 11.72
CA SER A 57 -8.28 19.01 11.77
C SER A 57 -8.51 20.09 10.73
N MET A 58 -9.07 19.73 9.56
CA MET A 58 -9.21 20.65 8.43
C MET A 58 -10.49 21.51 8.56
N TRP A 59 -11.56 20.92 9.08
CA TRP A 59 -12.88 21.56 9.15
C TRP A 59 -13.44 21.68 10.58
N ASP A 60 -12.62 21.42 11.60
CA ASP A 60 -12.97 21.52 13.03
C ASP A 60 -14.23 20.69 13.39
N VAL A 61 -14.37 19.52 12.77
CA VAL A 61 -15.46 18.58 13.05
C VAL A 61 -15.05 17.69 14.21
N THR A 62 -15.85 17.70 15.29
CA THR A 62 -15.59 16.95 16.53
C THR A 62 -16.59 15.82 16.78
N ASP A 63 -17.73 15.85 16.09
CA ASP A 63 -18.75 14.80 16.17
C ASP A 63 -18.33 13.59 15.33
N GLN A 64 -18.10 12.44 15.99
CA GLN A 64 -17.64 11.22 15.34
C GLN A 64 -18.61 10.73 14.26
N ALA A 65 -19.90 10.79 14.50
CA ALA A 65 -20.89 10.36 13.51
C ALA A 65 -20.80 11.19 12.21
N ARG A 66 -20.55 12.49 12.37
CA ARG A 66 -20.36 13.40 11.25
C ARG A 66 -19.04 13.15 10.51
N ILE A 67 -17.97 12.84 11.24
CA ILE A 67 -16.68 12.45 10.65
C ILE A 67 -16.85 11.18 9.81
N ASP A 68 -17.53 10.17 10.35
CA ASP A 68 -17.77 8.90 9.67
C ASP A 68 -18.62 9.10 8.39
N GLU A 69 -19.69 9.90 8.44
CA GLU A 69 -20.49 10.25 7.26
C GLU A 69 -19.67 10.93 6.16
N MET A 70 -18.81 11.88 6.53
CA MET A 70 -17.94 12.58 5.57
C MET A 70 -16.90 11.63 4.97
N ALA A 71 -16.31 10.77 5.78
CA ALA A 71 -15.36 9.76 5.32
C ALA A 71 -16.04 8.77 4.36
N ASP A 72 -17.26 8.33 4.65
CA ASP A 72 -18.03 7.42 3.79
C ASP A 72 -18.32 8.03 2.41
N VAL A 73 -18.69 9.32 2.36
CA VAL A 73 -18.90 10.03 1.08
C VAL A 73 -17.59 10.10 0.29
N LYS A 74 -16.49 10.45 0.95
CA LYS A 74 -15.15 10.48 0.34
C LYS A 74 -14.76 9.12 -0.20
N GLU A 75 -14.90 8.05 0.58
CA GLU A 75 -14.49 6.70 0.18
C GLU A 75 -15.40 6.12 -0.91
N SER A 76 -16.71 6.42 -0.88
CA SER A 76 -17.61 6.04 -1.97
C SER A 76 -17.21 6.70 -3.29
N SER A 77 -16.89 8.00 -3.26
CA SER A 77 -16.41 8.72 -4.43
C SER A 77 -15.06 8.21 -4.93
N PHE A 78 -14.14 7.85 -4.02
CA PHE A 78 -12.88 7.21 -4.39
C PHE A 78 -13.12 5.90 -5.16
N ARG A 79 -14.03 5.03 -4.69
CA ARG A 79 -14.35 3.76 -5.38
C ARG A 79 -14.89 3.97 -6.79
N GLU A 80 -15.66 5.03 -7.02
CA GLU A 80 -16.12 5.39 -8.36
C GLU A 80 -14.95 5.83 -9.27
N ALA A 81 -14.01 6.61 -8.72
CA ALA A 81 -12.81 7.03 -9.42
C ALA A 81 -11.86 5.84 -9.68
N ALA A 82 -11.75 4.92 -8.73
CA ALA A 82 -10.90 3.73 -8.79
C ALA A 82 -11.19 2.84 -10.01
N ALA A 83 -12.42 2.84 -10.53
CA ALA A 83 -12.79 2.10 -11.75
C ALA A 83 -12.01 2.52 -13.01
N ARG A 84 -11.34 3.68 -12.99
CA ARG A 84 -10.54 4.21 -14.10
C ARG A 84 -9.04 3.95 -13.94
N LEU A 85 -8.62 3.52 -12.76
CA LEU A 85 -7.20 3.30 -12.45
C LEU A 85 -6.67 2.06 -13.19
N LYS A 86 -5.40 2.12 -13.53
CA LYS A 86 -4.67 1.04 -14.19
C LYS A 86 -3.46 0.67 -13.37
N PRO A 87 -3.05 -0.61 -13.41
CA PRO A 87 -1.81 -1.03 -12.77
C PRO A 87 -0.61 -0.22 -13.27
N LEU A 88 0.29 0.11 -12.37
CA LEU A 88 1.57 0.72 -12.70
C LEU A 88 2.43 -0.18 -13.59
N PRO A 89 3.37 0.37 -14.37
CA PRO A 89 4.26 -0.40 -15.23
C PRO A 89 5.00 -1.50 -14.46
N GLY A 90 5.02 -2.71 -15.03
CA GLY A 90 5.68 -3.88 -14.45
C GLY A 90 4.83 -4.69 -13.46
N VAL A 91 3.79 -4.12 -12.83
CA VAL A 91 2.97 -4.81 -11.80
C VAL A 91 2.43 -6.14 -12.30
N VAL A 92 1.66 -6.13 -13.40
CA VAL A 92 1.00 -7.34 -13.94
C VAL A 92 2.03 -8.40 -14.35
N ALA A 93 3.12 -7.96 -14.99
CA ALA A 93 4.18 -8.85 -15.44
C ALA A 93 4.89 -9.52 -14.26
N LEU A 94 5.21 -8.75 -13.21
CA LEU A 94 5.87 -9.28 -12.02
C LEU A 94 4.93 -10.21 -11.23
N MET A 95 3.65 -9.84 -11.03
CA MET A 95 2.66 -10.72 -10.36
C MET A 95 2.52 -12.06 -11.05
N LYS A 96 2.45 -12.05 -12.39
CA LYS A 96 2.39 -13.27 -13.19
C LYS A 96 3.65 -14.13 -13.03
N ALA A 97 4.83 -13.52 -13.14
CA ALA A 97 6.11 -14.22 -13.00
C ALA A 97 6.27 -14.84 -11.60
N LEU A 98 5.86 -14.13 -10.55
CA LEU A 98 5.86 -14.62 -9.17
C LEU A 98 4.93 -15.83 -9.00
N ARG A 99 3.73 -15.78 -9.56
CA ARG A 99 2.79 -16.91 -9.53
C ARG A 99 3.37 -18.13 -10.25
N GLU A 100 3.98 -17.94 -11.43
CA GLU A 100 4.64 -19.01 -12.20
C GLU A 100 5.83 -19.62 -11.45
N ALA A 101 6.54 -18.81 -10.65
CA ALA A 101 7.62 -19.25 -9.77
C ALA A 101 7.14 -19.90 -8.46
N GLY A 102 5.82 -19.94 -8.20
CA GLY A 102 5.23 -20.53 -7.01
C GLY A 102 5.27 -19.66 -5.76
N TRP A 103 5.47 -18.34 -5.90
CA TRP A 103 5.38 -17.40 -4.80
C TRP A 103 3.92 -17.15 -4.42
N LYS A 104 3.66 -16.96 -3.13
CA LYS A 104 2.39 -16.47 -2.64
C LYS A 104 2.36 -14.94 -2.66
N GLN A 105 1.18 -14.36 -2.86
CA GLN A 105 1.02 -12.93 -2.99
C GLN A 105 -0.14 -12.42 -2.14
N ALA A 106 0.07 -11.33 -1.42
CA ALA A 106 -0.98 -10.68 -0.64
C ALA A 106 -0.92 -9.16 -0.79
N ILE A 107 -2.05 -8.52 -0.52
CA ILE A 107 -2.12 -7.08 -0.26
C ILE A 107 -1.84 -6.84 1.23
N GLY A 108 -1.07 -5.77 1.53
CA GLY A 108 -0.88 -5.24 2.87
C GLY A 108 -1.00 -3.72 2.85
N SER A 109 -2.24 -3.20 2.85
CA SER A 109 -2.55 -1.78 2.66
C SER A 109 -3.25 -1.17 3.86
N SER A 110 -3.06 0.15 4.06
CA SER A 110 -3.82 0.94 5.03
C SER A 110 -5.23 1.32 4.54
N ALA A 111 -5.56 1.03 3.29
CA ALA A 111 -6.87 1.31 2.72
C ALA A 111 -7.96 0.41 3.35
N PRO A 112 -9.22 0.90 3.42
CA PRO A 112 -10.37 0.07 3.78
C PRO A 112 -10.55 -1.10 2.79
N ILE A 113 -11.06 -2.22 3.27
CA ILE A 113 -11.24 -3.43 2.44
C ILE A 113 -12.07 -3.17 1.18
N LEU A 114 -13.12 -2.34 1.27
CA LEU A 114 -13.97 -2.01 0.14
C LEU A 114 -13.22 -1.28 -0.99
N ASN A 115 -12.21 -0.48 -0.65
CA ASN A 115 -11.38 0.19 -1.64
C ASN A 115 -10.41 -0.78 -2.32
N ILE A 116 -9.81 -1.67 -1.53
CA ILE A 116 -8.94 -2.75 -2.05
C ILE A 116 -9.73 -3.63 -3.02
N ASP A 117 -10.94 -4.03 -2.62
CA ASP A 117 -11.83 -4.86 -3.45
C ASP A 117 -12.17 -4.15 -4.77
N ALA A 118 -12.58 -2.88 -4.71
CA ALA A 118 -12.89 -2.10 -5.90
C ALA A 118 -11.70 -1.98 -6.86
N LEU A 119 -10.50 -1.74 -6.34
CA LEU A 119 -9.27 -1.65 -7.14
C LEU A 119 -8.88 -2.98 -7.77
N LEU A 120 -8.90 -4.07 -7.00
CA LEU A 120 -8.56 -5.39 -7.51
C LEU A 120 -9.55 -5.85 -8.59
N ASP A 121 -10.84 -5.54 -8.45
CA ASP A 121 -11.86 -5.87 -9.44
C ASP A 121 -11.71 -5.02 -10.72
N ALA A 122 -11.49 -3.71 -10.58
CA ALA A 122 -11.28 -2.81 -11.70
C ALA A 122 -10.02 -3.12 -12.52
N THR A 123 -8.95 -3.55 -11.85
CA THR A 123 -7.68 -3.88 -12.49
C THR A 123 -7.56 -5.34 -12.95
N GLY A 124 -8.47 -6.22 -12.52
CA GLY A 124 -8.42 -7.66 -12.80
C GLY A 124 -7.29 -8.38 -12.05
N LEU A 125 -6.74 -7.77 -10.98
CA LEU A 125 -5.59 -8.32 -10.26
C LEU A 125 -5.97 -9.27 -9.11
N ARG A 126 -7.26 -9.38 -8.79
CA ARG A 126 -7.74 -10.27 -7.71
C ARG A 126 -7.26 -11.71 -7.86
N GLU A 127 -7.21 -12.20 -9.09
CA GLU A 127 -6.76 -13.57 -9.36
C GLU A 127 -5.33 -13.86 -8.91
N TYR A 128 -4.46 -12.85 -8.77
CA TYR A 128 -3.08 -13.01 -8.32
C TYR A 128 -2.93 -13.03 -6.80
N MET A 129 -3.96 -12.65 -6.04
CA MET A 129 -3.90 -12.50 -4.59
C MET A 129 -4.36 -13.77 -3.87
N ASP A 130 -3.50 -14.30 -3.01
CA ASP A 130 -3.82 -15.42 -2.11
C ASP A 130 -4.40 -14.93 -0.78
N ALA A 131 -4.11 -13.66 -0.39
CA ALA A 131 -4.60 -13.03 0.83
C ALA A 131 -4.68 -11.50 0.70
N ILE A 132 -5.44 -10.89 1.60
CA ILE A 132 -5.53 -9.43 1.73
C ILE A 132 -5.46 -9.12 3.23
N SER A 133 -4.70 -8.06 3.59
CA SER A 133 -4.75 -7.39 4.88
C SER A 133 -4.98 -5.91 4.63
N SER A 134 -6.01 -5.36 5.26
CA SER A 134 -6.53 -4.00 5.04
C SER A 134 -6.34 -3.12 6.28
N GLY A 135 -6.64 -1.84 6.14
CA GLY A 135 -6.75 -0.91 7.28
C GLY A 135 -7.78 -1.34 8.31
N ASP A 136 -8.82 -2.09 7.92
CA ASP A 136 -9.88 -2.56 8.80
C ASP A 136 -9.42 -3.72 9.71
N ASP A 137 -8.31 -4.38 9.37
CA ASP A 137 -7.76 -5.51 10.13
C ASP A 137 -6.82 -5.07 11.27
N VAL A 138 -6.42 -3.80 11.32
CA VAL A 138 -5.36 -3.31 12.20
C VAL A 138 -5.87 -2.32 13.24
N THR A 139 -5.21 -2.27 14.39
CA THR A 139 -5.47 -1.28 15.43
C THR A 139 -4.52 -0.07 15.33
N GLU A 140 -3.35 -0.28 14.74
CA GLU A 140 -2.34 0.75 14.52
C GLU A 140 -1.85 0.69 13.08
N GLY A 141 -1.88 1.83 12.39
CA GLY A 141 -1.40 1.95 11.01
C GLY A 141 0.14 1.93 10.89
N LYS A 142 0.64 1.86 9.67
CA LYS A 142 2.07 2.00 9.34
C LYS A 142 2.65 3.25 10.02
N PRO A 143 3.81 3.20 10.66
CA PRO A 143 4.86 2.18 10.55
C PRO A 143 4.75 1.01 11.54
N ASN A 144 3.58 0.77 12.18
CA ASN A 144 3.36 -0.48 12.88
C ASN A 144 3.33 -1.62 11.85
N PRO A 145 4.02 -2.76 12.11
CA PRO A 145 4.11 -3.86 11.14
C PRO A 145 2.84 -4.69 11.02
N GLN A 146 1.78 -4.39 11.79
CA GLN A 146 0.62 -5.25 11.96
C GLN A 146 -0.02 -5.66 10.63
N VAL A 147 -0.21 -4.74 9.69
CA VAL A 147 -0.82 -5.03 8.38
C VAL A 147 -0.01 -6.05 7.58
N PHE A 148 1.32 -5.96 7.62
CA PHE A 148 2.19 -6.91 6.93
C PHE A 148 2.26 -8.26 7.64
N LEU A 149 2.32 -8.26 8.98
CA LEU A 149 2.32 -9.50 9.77
C LEU A 149 1.04 -10.30 9.54
N ILE A 150 -0.14 -9.66 9.51
CA ILE A 150 -1.43 -10.29 9.20
C ILE A 150 -1.41 -10.85 7.77
N ALA A 151 -0.88 -10.11 6.79
CA ALA A 151 -0.76 -10.58 5.41
C ALA A 151 0.10 -11.85 5.33
N PHE A 152 1.27 -11.87 5.96
CA PHE A 152 2.14 -13.06 6.01
C PHE A 152 1.52 -14.23 6.77
N GLU A 153 0.81 -13.97 7.87
CA GLU A 153 0.07 -14.99 8.63
C GLU A 153 -1.01 -15.65 7.75
N ARG A 154 -1.81 -14.85 7.03
CA ARG A 154 -2.84 -15.35 6.10
C ARG A 154 -2.24 -16.15 4.95
N LEU A 155 -1.03 -15.82 4.51
CA LEU A 155 -0.28 -16.61 3.52
C LEU A 155 0.33 -17.89 4.10
N GLY A 156 0.48 -17.99 5.43
CA GLY A 156 1.20 -19.08 6.10
C GLY A 156 2.70 -19.07 5.77
N VAL A 157 3.31 -17.89 5.61
CA VAL A 157 4.73 -17.70 5.27
C VAL A 157 5.41 -16.87 6.36
N ASP A 158 6.60 -17.29 6.79
CA ASP A 158 7.42 -16.50 7.70
C ASP A 158 7.84 -15.19 6.99
N PRO A 159 7.66 -14.00 7.58
CA PRO A 159 8.05 -12.73 6.96
C PRO A 159 9.50 -12.68 6.48
N ARG A 160 10.42 -13.39 7.13
CA ARG A 160 11.83 -13.50 6.70
C ARG A 160 11.99 -14.18 5.34
N ASN A 161 10.97 -14.89 4.88
CA ASN A 161 10.88 -15.53 3.58
C ASN A 161 10.10 -14.69 2.57
N GLY A 162 9.88 -13.41 2.87
CA GLY A 162 9.07 -12.53 2.05
C GLY A 162 9.69 -11.19 1.76
N VAL A 163 9.08 -10.54 0.78
CA VAL A 163 9.39 -9.17 0.37
C VAL A 163 8.13 -8.33 0.54
N VAL A 164 8.26 -7.15 1.15
CA VAL A 164 7.26 -6.08 1.12
C VAL A 164 7.65 -5.13 -0.01
N ILE A 165 6.70 -4.75 -0.87
CA ILE A 165 6.90 -3.71 -1.90
C ILE A 165 6.13 -2.47 -1.46
N GLU A 166 6.83 -1.33 -1.39
CA GLU A 166 6.35 -0.10 -0.77
C GLU A 166 6.91 1.15 -1.44
N ASP A 167 6.16 2.27 -1.36
CA ASP A 167 6.57 3.56 -1.93
C ASP A 167 6.71 4.66 -0.87
N ALA A 168 6.33 4.39 0.40
CA ALA A 168 6.32 5.36 1.49
C ALA A 168 7.23 4.95 2.66
N PRO A 169 7.90 5.93 3.33
CA PRO A 169 8.80 5.64 4.45
C PRO A 169 8.15 4.88 5.60
N ALA A 170 6.90 5.19 5.92
CA ALA A 170 6.17 4.51 6.99
C ALA A 170 5.96 3.03 6.67
N GLY A 171 5.63 2.70 5.41
CA GLY A 171 5.46 1.33 4.99
C GLY A 171 6.79 0.58 4.89
N VAL A 172 7.85 1.21 4.37
CA VAL A 172 9.21 0.64 4.39
C VAL A 172 9.62 0.26 5.81
N LEU A 173 9.47 1.19 6.76
CA LEU A 173 9.78 0.93 8.17
C LEU A 173 8.90 -0.18 8.76
N GLY A 174 7.61 -0.22 8.40
CA GLY A 174 6.68 -1.29 8.79
C GLY A 174 7.12 -2.66 8.27
N GLY A 175 7.52 -2.77 7.00
CA GLY A 175 8.05 -4.00 6.40
C GLY A 175 9.32 -4.48 7.08
N LYS A 176 10.26 -3.57 7.39
CA LYS A 176 11.49 -3.90 8.15
C LYS A 176 11.16 -4.38 9.57
N ARG A 177 10.21 -3.73 10.24
CA ARG A 177 9.75 -4.16 11.58
C ARG A 177 9.03 -5.52 11.56
N ALA A 178 8.40 -5.86 10.45
CA ALA A 178 7.85 -7.21 10.22
C ALA A 178 8.95 -8.26 9.96
N SER A 179 10.22 -7.86 9.85
CA SER A 179 11.36 -8.72 9.50
C SER A 179 11.35 -9.23 8.05
N ALA A 180 10.61 -8.59 7.17
CA ALA A 180 10.65 -8.87 5.73
C ALA A 180 11.79 -8.09 5.04
N ALA A 181 12.23 -8.57 3.87
CA ALA A 181 12.97 -7.73 2.94
C ALA A 181 12.04 -6.64 2.38
N VAL A 182 12.57 -5.47 2.04
CA VAL A 182 11.76 -4.37 1.53
C VAL A 182 12.32 -3.84 0.21
N LEU A 183 11.50 -3.90 -0.84
CA LEU A 183 11.71 -3.24 -2.11
C LEU A 183 10.95 -1.91 -2.13
N GLY A 184 11.67 -0.80 -2.21
CA GLY A 184 11.10 0.53 -2.40
C GLY A 184 10.85 0.84 -3.88
N ILE A 185 9.74 1.52 -4.19
CA ILE A 185 9.47 2.09 -5.53
C ILE A 185 9.27 3.61 -5.41
N THR A 186 9.92 4.40 -6.29
CA THR A 186 9.93 5.87 -6.20
C THR A 186 8.72 6.52 -6.86
N THR A 187 7.53 6.01 -6.60
CA THR A 187 6.30 6.60 -7.14
C THR A 187 5.94 7.90 -6.42
N THR A 188 5.94 7.88 -5.08
CA THR A 188 5.54 9.04 -4.26
C THR A 188 6.70 9.70 -3.54
N GLN A 189 7.82 9.00 -3.35
CA GLN A 189 8.96 9.46 -2.58
C GLN A 189 10.28 9.32 -3.35
N THR A 190 11.30 10.02 -2.90
CA THR A 190 12.64 9.93 -3.50
C THR A 190 13.35 8.64 -3.07
N GLU A 191 14.32 8.21 -3.88
CA GLU A 191 15.18 7.06 -3.55
C GLU A 191 15.89 7.25 -2.21
N GLU A 192 16.41 8.46 -1.94
CA GLU A 192 17.10 8.80 -0.70
C GLU A 192 16.17 8.58 0.50
N THR A 193 14.95 9.13 0.47
CA THR A 193 13.95 8.99 1.53
C THR A 193 13.61 7.52 1.83
N LEU A 194 13.44 6.69 0.79
CA LEU A 194 13.13 5.27 0.97
C LEU A 194 14.32 4.48 1.51
N ARG A 195 15.55 4.82 1.09
CA ARG A 195 16.77 4.21 1.63
C ARG A 195 17.01 4.57 3.10
N GLU A 196 16.77 5.84 3.47
CA GLU A 196 16.85 6.29 4.87
C GLU A 196 15.83 5.58 5.76
N ALA A 197 14.63 5.26 5.23
CA ALA A 197 13.63 4.47 5.92
C ALA A 197 14.01 2.98 6.05
N GLY A 198 15.05 2.51 5.35
CA GLY A 198 15.59 1.15 5.46
C GLY A 198 15.22 0.20 4.32
N ALA A 199 14.78 0.70 3.16
CA ALA A 199 14.56 -0.15 1.98
C ALA A 199 15.86 -0.86 1.56
N ASP A 200 15.79 -2.17 1.38
CA ASP A 200 16.95 -3.00 1.00
C ASP A 200 17.35 -2.75 -0.46
N ARG A 201 16.39 -2.45 -1.30
CA ARG A 201 16.58 -2.02 -2.69
C ARG A 201 15.52 -0.97 -3.05
N VAL A 202 15.86 -0.02 -3.91
CA VAL A 202 14.92 0.98 -4.43
C VAL A 202 15.01 1.00 -5.95
N VAL A 203 13.85 1.08 -6.61
CA VAL A 203 13.71 1.15 -8.07
C VAL A 203 12.73 2.24 -8.49
N ARG A 204 12.78 2.64 -9.75
CA ARG A 204 11.85 3.63 -10.32
C ARG A 204 10.62 2.99 -10.94
N SER A 205 10.75 1.73 -11.38
CA SER A 205 9.68 0.95 -12.00
C SER A 205 9.85 -0.51 -11.65
N LEU A 206 8.73 -1.22 -11.49
CA LEU A 206 8.75 -2.67 -11.30
C LEU A 206 9.16 -3.44 -12.57
N GLU A 207 9.28 -2.75 -13.71
CA GLU A 207 9.90 -3.32 -14.91
C GLU A 207 11.41 -3.61 -14.74
N GLU A 208 12.06 -2.99 -13.75
CA GLU A 208 13.47 -3.21 -13.41
C GLU A 208 13.70 -4.44 -12.53
N ILE A 209 12.62 -5.14 -12.11
CA ILE A 209 12.68 -6.22 -11.12
C ILE A 209 12.27 -7.55 -11.73
N THR A 210 13.04 -8.56 -11.40
CA THR A 210 12.77 -9.95 -11.74
C THR A 210 12.51 -10.77 -10.47
N VAL A 211 11.94 -11.98 -10.62
CA VAL A 211 11.79 -12.94 -9.50
C VAL A 211 13.14 -13.24 -8.85
N THR A 212 14.21 -13.37 -9.63
CA THR A 212 15.57 -13.64 -9.13
C THR A 212 16.08 -12.50 -8.25
N ASP A 213 15.75 -11.26 -8.59
CA ASP A 213 16.11 -10.10 -7.74
C ASP A 213 15.43 -10.17 -6.37
N LEU A 214 14.14 -10.57 -6.34
CA LEU A 214 13.40 -10.73 -5.09
C LEU A 214 13.91 -11.94 -4.28
N GLU A 215 14.29 -13.04 -4.94
CA GLU A 215 14.96 -14.17 -4.28
C GLU A 215 16.27 -13.72 -3.60
N ALA A 216 17.05 -12.88 -4.28
CA ALA A 216 18.29 -12.35 -3.72
C ALA A 216 18.04 -11.45 -2.50
N LEU A 217 17.00 -10.62 -2.52
CA LEU A 217 16.60 -9.80 -1.36
C LEU A 217 16.22 -10.68 -0.17
N VAL A 218 15.42 -11.72 -0.37
CA VAL A 218 15.06 -12.67 0.71
C VAL A 218 16.30 -13.36 1.28
N GLN A 219 17.23 -13.79 0.44
CA GLN A 219 18.47 -14.43 0.90
C GLN A 219 19.33 -13.47 1.74
N ALA A 220 19.52 -12.24 1.26
CA ALA A 220 20.28 -11.22 2.00
C ALA A 220 19.62 -10.87 3.36
N ASN A 221 18.28 -10.83 3.42
CA ASN A 221 17.55 -10.54 4.65
C ASN A 221 17.63 -11.66 5.70
N ARG A 222 17.88 -12.91 5.28
CA ARG A 222 18.08 -14.08 6.16
C ARG A 222 19.48 -14.19 6.75
N GLU A 223 20.46 -13.64 6.06
CA GLU A 223 21.84 -13.68 6.54
C GLU A 223 21.96 -12.78 7.80
N PRO A 224 22.52 -13.29 8.91
CA PRO A 224 22.75 -12.45 10.07
C PRO A 224 23.71 -11.32 9.66
N VAL A 225 23.32 -10.07 9.92
CA VAL A 225 24.22 -8.92 9.76
C VAL A 225 25.48 -9.24 10.54
N GLY A 226 26.59 -9.49 9.83
CA GLY A 226 27.87 -9.85 10.42
C GLY A 226 28.24 -8.82 11.49
N ARG A 227 28.50 -9.32 12.70
CA ARG A 227 28.99 -8.52 13.84
C ARG A 227 30.37 -7.98 13.57
#